data_da0b555cc63213b571cb65d96a97f067
#
_entry.id   da0b555cc63213b571cb65d96a97f067
#
_cell.length_a   1.000
_cell.length_b   1.000
_cell.length_c   1.000
_cell.angle_alpha   90.00
_cell.angle_beta   90.00
_cell.angle_gamma   90.00
#
_symmetry.space_group_name_H-M   'P 1'
#
loop_
_entity.id
_entity.type
_entity.pdbx_description
1 polymer ?
#
loop_
_entity_poly.entity_id
_entity_poly.type
_entity_poly.pdbx_seq_one_letter_code
_entity_poly.pdbx_strand_id
1 'polypeptide(L)'
;MTLRRLLAVLFAFALIASACGGDDDTESTGDDDGVSAEEPADEPAEEPADEPAEEPSEEPADEPAEEPADEPAEEPAAELTASWTGVTADTITVGISMLDFDLLKELQLSPQGWGDQQLVWQTLIDAVNAGGGVNGRMIEPIYRFYSPLGTTEAEAACLELTEDNEVFAVLAGFVGPAEPANTCITGRGETVLVGGRQSPERLAESTAPWFETATTRTRRLELFMSLVQQEGLLEGREIALIGGIQAEEEFNQARELLPEFGIEPVVEVLMEAADGDIPAVDAVWEALSERVDVSGADTALIITSVSGNIRGIRNNGLDIDIWTIDNDSLNNLGESVEPVWADGVLTISGLGDPEAWEHPTVAPCRETFETANPDVDIVAPADAVEGDERWYTAIMAYCRYLDAFVQIATAAGPDLTHDTFREAAFGLGDFELAAQPFNSLGPDKLDANDTARLGIYDSDVGARGQIEPFGDLVDATP
;
A
#
# COMPACT_ATOMS: atom_id res chain seq x y z
N MET A 1 -28.17 -23.87 -23.26
CA MET A 1 -27.72 -23.59 -24.64
C MET A 1 -26.71 -22.45 -24.66
N THR A 2 -25.77 -22.41 -23.72
CA THR A 2 -24.89 -21.26 -23.50
C THR A 2 -23.42 -21.62 -23.20
N LEU A 3 -23.13 -22.78 -22.68
CA LEU A 3 -21.73 -23.13 -22.31
C LEU A 3 -20.86 -23.54 -23.52
N ARG A 4 -21.45 -23.95 -24.65
CA ARG A 4 -20.68 -24.33 -25.85
C ARG A 4 -20.27 -23.16 -26.76
N ARG A 5 -20.75 -21.92 -26.50
CA ARG A 5 -20.40 -20.74 -27.30
C ARG A 5 -19.26 -19.93 -26.70
N LEU A 6 -18.99 -20.05 -25.41
CA LEU A 6 -17.84 -19.39 -24.76
C LEU A 6 -16.49 -20.07 -25.04
N LEU A 7 -16.50 -21.41 -25.22
CA LEU A 7 -15.28 -22.16 -25.55
C LEU A 7 -14.80 -22.00 -27.01
N ALA A 8 -15.58 -21.41 -27.88
CA ALA A 8 -15.23 -21.22 -29.29
C ALA A 8 -14.49 -19.89 -29.56
N VAL A 9 -14.51 -18.96 -28.63
CA VAL A 9 -13.83 -17.64 -28.76
C VAL A 9 -12.39 -17.69 -28.23
N LEU A 10 -12.08 -18.58 -27.28
CA LEU A 10 -10.73 -18.74 -26.70
C LEU A 10 -9.73 -19.50 -27.60
N PHE A 11 -10.19 -20.18 -28.70
CA PHE A 11 -9.29 -20.92 -29.58
C PHE A 11 -8.85 -20.19 -30.87
N ALA A 12 -9.27 -18.93 -31.05
CA ALA A 12 -8.98 -18.17 -32.28
C ALA A 12 -7.79 -17.21 -32.20
N PHE A 13 -7.10 -17.08 -31.08
CA PHE A 13 -5.98 -16.14 -30.91
C PHE A 13 -4.57 -16.77 -30.79
N ALA A 14 -4.43 -18.07 -31.02
CA ALA A 14 -3.17 -18.79 -30.83
C ALA A 14 -2.38 -19.11 -32.13
N LEU A 15 -2.53 -18.34 -33.19
CA LEU A 15 -1.79 -18.61 -34.46
C LEU A 15 -1.42 -17.31 -35.19
N ILE A 16 -0.55 -16.46 -34.65
CA ILE A 16 0.32 -15.56 -35.44
C ILE A 16 1.48 -15.10 -34.54
N ALA A 17 2.57 -15.81 -34.50
CA ALA A 17 3.92 -15.26 -34.25
C ALA A 17 4.99 -16.31 -34.58
N SER A 18 5.38 -16.38 -35.81
CA SER A 18 6.67 -16.94 -36.19
C SER A 18 7.07 -16.34 -37.51
N ALA A 19 8.02 -15.45 -37.50
CA ALA A 19 9.07 -15.22 -38.49
C ALA A 19 9.72 -13.84 -38.30
N CYS A 20 10.96 -13.80 -37.87
CA CYS A 20 12.13 -13.37 -38.62
C CYS A 20 13.31 -13.18 -37.66
N GLY A 21 14.31 -13.99 -37.87
CA GLY A 21 15.61 -13.86 -37.27
C GLY A 21 16.48 -12.87 -38.05
N GLY A 22 17.63 -12.55 -37.47
CA GLY A 22 18.70 -11.78 -38.10
C GLY A 22 19.83 -11.51 -37.09
N ASP A 23 20.88 -12.32 -37.20
CA ASP A 23 22.20 -12.15 -36.55
C ASP A 23 22.80 -10.78 -36.87
N ASP A 24 23.59 -10.26 -35.96
CA ASP A 24 24.96 -9.82 -36.27
C ASP A 24 25.79 -9.57 -35.00
N ASP A 25 26.91 -10.30 -34.97
CA ASP A 25 28.04 -10.16 -34.06
C ASP A 25 28.78 -8.82 -34.28
N THR A 26 29.27 -8.25 -33.19
CA THR A 26 30.61 -7.64 -33.22
C THR A 26 31.22 -7.54 -31.81
N GLU A 27 32.30 -8.31 -31.64
CA GLU A 27 33.32 -8.13 -30.61
C GLU A 27 34.02 -6.77 -30.74
N SER A 28 34.39 -6.17 -29.64
CA SER A 28 35.64 -5.41 -29.55
C SER A 28 36.17 -5.31 -28.12
N THR A 29 37.30 -5.93 -27.98
CA THR A 29 38.30 -5.90 -26.91
C THR A 29 38.94 -4.52 -26.72
N GLY A 30 39.40 -4.24 -25.50
CA GLY A 30 40.42 -3.19 -25.27
C GLY A 30 40.65 -2.90 -23.78
N ASP A 31 41.69 -3.55 -23.26
CA ASP A 31 42.51 -3.28 -22.09
C ASP A 31 42.77 -1.76 -21.84
N ASP A 32 43.11 -1.25 -20.67
CA ASP A 32 44.26 -1.49 -19.83
C ASP A 32 44.40 -0.43 -18.71
N ASP A 33 44.89 -0.84 -17.54
CA ASP A 33 45.78 -0.15 -16.59
C ASP A 33 45.36 1.23 -16.00
N GLY A 34 45.50 1.45 -14.73
CA GLY A 34 46.44 1.13 -13.70
C GLY A 34 46.42 2.10 -12.52
N VAL A 35 46.58 1.57 -11.34
CA VAL A 35 47.46 2.00 -10.23
C VAL A 35 47.38 3.45 -9.72
N SER A 36 47.16 3.77 -8.46
CA SER A 36 47.92 3.51 -7.25
C SER A 36 47.43 4.34 -6.06
N ALA A 37 47.46 3.74 -4.93
CA ALA A 37 47.43 4.15 -3.56
C ALA A 37 48.13 5.49 -3.21
N GLU A 38 47.61 6.13 -2.11
CA GLU A 38 48.39 6.43 -0.90
C GLU A 38 47.52 7.15 0.15
N GLU A 39 47.35 6.49 1.30
CA GLU A 39 47.24 7.16 2.61
C GLU A 39 48.61 7.72 3.04
N PRO A 40 48.77 8.60 4.05
CA PRO A 40 48.43 8.27 5.44
C PRO A 40 47.99 9.42 6.36
N ALA A 41 47.52 8.95 7.53
CA ALA A 41 47.25 9.58 8.80
C ALA A 41 48.15 10.73 9.29
N ASP A 42 47.56 11.57 10.16
CA ASP A 42 48.12 11.94 11.49
C ASP A 42 47.08 12.74 12.32
N GLU A 43 46.69 12.19 13.46
CA GLU A 43 46.33 12.93 14.68
C GLU A 43 47.63 13.38 15.41
N PRO A 44 47.66 14.32 16.39
CA PRO A 44 46.96 14.19 17.67
C PRO A 44 46.54 15.46 18.43
N ALA A 45 45.62 15.26 19.38
CA ALA A 45 45.44 15.74 20.73
C ALA A 45 46.05 17.10 21.21
N GLU A 46 45.28 17.88 21.98
CA GLU A 46 45.31 18.06 23.43
C GLU A 46 44.47 19.27 23.88
N GLU A 47 43.65 19.03 24.89
CA GLU A 47 43.10 20.02 25.81
C GLU A 47 44.22 20.62 26.70
N PRO A 48 44.04 21.75 27.45
CA PRO A 48 43.37 21.68 28.73
C PRO A 48 42.52 22.91 29.17
N ALA A 49 41.76 22.63 30.23
CA ALA A 49 40.95 23.49 31.06
C ALA A 49 41.67 24.69 31.67
N ASP A 50 40.89 25.74 32.00
CA ASP A 50 40.98 26.49 33.29
C ASP A 50 39.75 27.40 33.49
N GLU A 51 39.00 27.15 34.56
CA GLU A 51 38.17 28.08 35.32
C GLU A 51 39.08 28.73 36.42
N PRO A 52 38.64 29.66 37.30
CA PRO A 52 37.48 30.56 37.39
C PRO A 52 37.87 32.02 37.80
N ALA A 53 36.91 32.94 37.87
CA ALA A 53 36.87 33.98 38.93
C ALA A 53 35.71 34.99 38.76
N GLU A 54 34.83 34.97 39.75
CA GLU A 54 34.30 36.04 40.62
C GLU A 54 33.54 37.23 39.99
N GLU A 55 32.30 37.34 40.51
CA GLU A 55 31.41 38.50 40.47
C GLU A 55 32.05 39.79 41.13
N PRO A 56 31.50 40.95 40.73
CA PRO A 56 30.83 41.74 41.75
C PRO A 56 29.48 42.33 41.34
N SER A 57 28.62 42.34 42.32
CA SER A 57 27.31 42.99 42.38
C SER A 57 27.45 44.51 42.26
N GLU A 58 26.56 45.18 41.51
CA GLU A 58 26.08 46.52 41.79
C GLU A 58 24.59 46.68 41.34
N GLU A 59 23.87 47.35 42.19
CA GLU A 59 22.46 47.67 42.29
C GLU A 59 21.98 48.72 41.26
N PRO A 60 20.68 49.05 41.23
CA PRO A 60 19.87 49.18 40.02
C PRO A 60 19.77 50.62 39.52
N ALA A 61 19.68 50.80 38.21
CA ALA A 61 19.32 52.07 37.60
C ALA A 61 18.07 51.92 36.73
N ASP A 62 17.06 52.70 37.08
CA ASP A 62 15.93 53.22 36.37
C ASP A 62 15.49 52.53 35.07
N GLU A 63 14.26 51.94 35.10
CA GLU A 63 13.50 51.56 33.94
C GLU A 63 13.21 52.75 33.00
N PRO A 64 13.54 52.65 31.72
CA PRO A 64 12.87 53.47 30.71
C PRO A 64 11.56 52.79 30.34
N ALA A 65 10.48 53.55 30.28
CA ALA A 65 9.16 53.15 29.81
C ALA A 65 9.25 52.37 28.50
N GLU A 66 8.77 51.13 28.51
CA GLU A 66 8.54 50.35 27.29
C GLU A 66 7.49 51.06 26.42
N GLU A 67 7.93 51.55 25.26
CA GLU A 67 7.01 51.83 24.16
C GLU A 67 6.33 50.51 23.75
N PRO A 68 5.00 50.48 23.43
CA PRO A 68 4.36 49.28 22.98
C PRO A 68 5.06 48.81 21.72
N ALA A 69 5.58 47.57 21.76
CA ALA A 69 6.08 46.88 20.57
C ALA A 69 4.97 46.88 19.55
N ASP A 70 5.21 47.44 18.36
CA ASP A 70 4.36 47.26 17.20
C ASP A 70 4.13 45.75 17.00
N GLU A 71 2.89 45.32 17.04
CA GLU A 71 2.51 43.96 16.62
C GLU A 71 3.10 43.75 15.21
N PRO A 72 3.76 42.61 14.95
CA PRO A 72 4.22 42.31 13.61
C PRO A 72 3.00 42.41 12.67
N ALA A 73 3.07 43.26 11.66
CA ALA A 73 2.06 43.32 10.62
C ALA A 73 1.91 41.90 10.05
N GLU A 74 0.74 41.33 10.12
CA GLU A 74 0.41 40.08 9.42
C GLU A 74 0.83 40.28 7.96
N GLU A 75 1.76 39.44 7.48
CA GLU A 75 2.08 39.40 6.05
C GLU A 75 0.78 39.17 5.29
N PRO A 76 0.49 39.94 4.22
CA PRO A 76 -0.74 39.72 3.47
C PRO A 76 -0.75 38.28 2.97
N ALA A 77 -1.83 37.54 3.26
CA ALA A 77 -2.02 36.18 2.77
C ALA A 77 -1.74 36.15 1.26
N ALA A 78 -0.89 35.21 0.83
CA ALA A 78 -0.55 35.08 -0.58
C ALA A 78 -1.84 34.91 -1.40
N GLU A 79 -2.02 35.69 -2.47
CA GLU A 79 -3.18 35.55 -3.34
C GLU A 79 -3.13 34.18 -4.04
N LEU A 80 -4.20 33.40 -3.92
CA LEU A 80 -4.32 32.11 -4.60
C LEU A 80 -4.44 32.35 -6.11
N THR A 81 -3.70 31.57 -6.89
CA THR A 81 -3.70 31.63 -8.35
C THR A 81 -3.81 30.22 -8.92
N ALA A 82 -4.11 30.12 -10.22
CA ALA A 82 -3.98 28.85 -10.93
C ALA A 82 -2.48 28.47 -10.96
N SER A 83 -2.10 27.42 -10.24
CA SER A 83 -0.69 27.03 -10.07
C SER A 83 -0.31 25.79 -10.88
N TRP A 84 -1.27 24.96 -11.25
CA TRP A 84 -1.07 23.73 -12.01
C TRP A 84 -2.35 23.31 -12.75
N THR A 85 -2.24 22.30 -13.64
CA THR A 85 -3.41 21.62 -14.23
C THR A 85 -4.31 21.12 -13.11
N GLY A 86 -5.62 21.33 -13.20
CA GLY A 86 -6.59 20.98 -12.17
C GLY A 86 -6.58 21.86 -10.92
N VAL A 87 -5.72 22.91 -10.84
CA VAL A 87 -5.65 23.85 -9.70
C VAL A 87 -5.97 25.25 -10.16
N THR A 88 -7.05 25.84 -9.65
CA THR A 88 -7.45 27.22 -9.85
C THR A 88 -7.22 28.07 -8.59
N ALA A 89 -7.61 29.35 -8.61
CA ALA A 89 -7.62 30.18 -7.41
C ALA A 89 -8.62 29.67 -6.34
N ASP A 90 -9.70 29.03 -6.77
CA ASP A 90 -10.84 28.69 -5.91
C ASP A 90 -11.00 27.17 -5.70
N THR A 91 -10.45 26.33 -6.60
CA THR A 91 -10.71 24.89 -6.63
C THR A 91 -9.49 24.05 -6.93
N ILE A 92 -9.55 22.79 -6.48
CA ILE A 92 -8.66 21.69 -6.87
C ILE A 92 -9.56 20.56 -7.41
N THR A 93 -9.42 20.25 -8.70
CA THR A 93 -10.15 19.15 -9.33
C THR A 93 -9.46 17.83 -9.04
N VAL A 94 -10.19 16.87 -8.47
CA VAL A 94 -9.66 15.58 -8.03
C VAL A 94 -10.45 14.44 -8.66
N GLY A 95 -9.77 13.53 -9.33
CA GLY A 95 -10.34 12.30 -9.86
C GLY A 95 -10.50 11.25 -8.76
N ILE A 96 -11.59 10.51 -8.79
CA ILE A 96 -11.87 9.44 -7.83
C ILE A 96 -12.21 8.17 -8.58
N SER A 97 -11.37 7.15 -8.45
CA SER A 97 -11.62 5.83 -9.00
C SER A 97 -12.39 4.96 -8.00
N MET A 98 -13.44 4.31 -8.45
CA MET A 98 -14.32 3.47 -7.63
C MET A 98 -14.55 2.12 -8.29
N LEU A 99 -14.61 1.06 -7.48
CA LEU A 99 -14.90 -0.29 -7.96
C LEU A 99 -16.37 -0.42 -8.39
N ASP A 100 -16.62 -1.05 -9.53
CA ASP A 100 -17.97 -1.44 -9.95
C ASP A 100 -18.43 -2.71 -9.23
N PHE A 101 -18.95 -2.55 -8.01
CA PHE A 101 -19.50 -3.67 -7.25
C PHE A 101 -20.80 -4.22 -7.83
N ASP A 102 -21.55 -3.44 -8.59
CA ASP A 102 -22.77 -3.94 -9.23
C ASP A 102 -22.41 -4.98 -10.28
N LEU A 103 -21.36 -4.72 -11.08
CA LEU A 103 -20.80 -5.69 -12.00
C LEU A 103 -20.26 -6.93 -11.27
N LEU A 104 -19.52 -6.76 -10.17
CA LEU A 104 -18.98 -7.88 -9.41
C LEU A 104 -20.08 -8.76 -8.79
N LYS A 105 -21.18 -8.16 -8.31
CA LYS A 105 -22.37 -8.88 -7.83
C LYS A 105 -23.08 -9.62 -8.97
N GLU A 106 -23.24 -8.96 -10.14
CA GLU A 106 -23.85 -9.61 -11.33
C GLU A 106 -23.05 -10.83 -11.79
N LEU A 107 -21.74 -10.76 -11.74
CA LEU A 107 -20.82 -11.84 -12.09
C LEU A 107 -20.63 -12.88 -10.97
N GLN A 108 -21.25 -12.68 -9.81
CA GLN A 108 -21.12 -13.53 -8.62
C GLN A 108 -19.67 -13.62 -8.10
N LEU A 109 -18.87 -12.58 -8.31
CA LEU A 109 -17.48 -12.46 -7.84
C LEU A 109 -17.39 -11.81 -6.46
N SER A 110 -18.39 -11.01 -6.07
CA SER A 110 -18.53 -10.47 -4.73
C SER A 110 -20.01 -10.51 -4.32
N PRO A 111 -20.37 -11.09 -3.16
CA PRO A 111 -21.75 -11.11 -2.69
C PRO A 111 -22.21 -9.75 -2.16
N GLN A 112 -21.30 -8.88 -1.77
CA GLN A 112 -21.54 -7.58 -1.16
C GLN A 112 -20.66 -6.49 -1.77
N GLY A 113 -21.07 -5.23 -1.62
CA GLY A 113 -20.29 -4.05 -1.97
C GLY A 113 -19.86 -3.27 -0.73
N TRP A 114 -19.44 -2.03 -0.98
CA TRP A 114 -19.01 -1.08 0.03
C TRP A 114 -20.05 0.03 0.26
N GLY A 115 -21.34 -0.27 0.06
CA GLY A 115 -22.41 0.70 0.10
C GLY A 115 -22.38 1.65 -1.10
N ASP A 116 -22.96 2.84 -0.95
CA ASP A 116 -22.88 3.90 -1.95
C ASP A 116 -21.53 4.63 -1.81
N GLN A 117 -20.54 4.17 -2.57
CA GLN A 117 -19.19 4.70 -2.57
C GLN A 117 -19.14 6.19 -2.86
N GLN A 118 -19.95 6.67 -3.81
CA GLN A 118 -20.00 8.08 -4.19
C GLN A 118 -20.55 8.92 -3.05
N LEU A 119 -21.57 8.44 -2.33
CA LEU A 119 -22.11 9.12 -1.16
C LEU A 119 -21.04 9.27 -0.06
N VAL A 120 -20.24 8.24 0.19
CA VAL A 120 -19.15 8.30 1.19
C VAL A 120 -18.14 9.37 0.80
N TRP A 121 -17.62 9.32 -0.43
CA TRP A 121 -16.66 10.31 -0.93
C TRP A 121 -17.22 11.74 -0.87
N GLN A 122 -18.45 11.94 -1.38
CA GLN A 122 -19.07 13.26 -1.39
C GLN A 122 -19.21 13.82 0.03
N THR A 123 -19.67 12.99 0.98
CA THR A 123 -19.83 13.43 2.38
C THR A 123 -18.51 13.86 3.00
N LEU A 124 -17.43 13.10 2.81
CA LEU A 124 -16.11 13.43 3.35
C LEU A 124 -15.53 14.69 2.70
N ILE A 125 -15.65 14.83 1.38
CA ILE A 125 -15.19 16.01 0.64
C ILE A 125 -16.00 17.25 1.05
N ASP A 126 -17.31 17.14 1.20
CA ASP A 126 -18.15 18.25 1.64
C ASP A 126 -17.77 18.73 3.05
N ALA A 127 -17.35 17.83 3.92
CA ALA A 127 -16.85 18.19 5.26
C ALA A 127 -15.51 18.95 5.17
N VAL A 128 -14.57 18.52 4.33
CA VAL A 128 -13.32 19.25 4.08
C VAL A 128 -13.62 20.64 3.52
N ASN A 129 -14.51 20.73 2.53
CA ASN A 129 -14.91 21.98 1.90
C ASN A 129 -15.62 22.92 2.88
N ALA A 130 -16.50 22.40 3.76
CA ALA A 130 -17.14 23.17 4.81
C ALA A 130 -16.14 23.71 5.86
N GLY A 131 -15.02 23.01 6.06
CA GLY A 131 -13.88 23.45 6.87
C GLY A 131 -13.00 24.54 6.24
N GLY A 132 -13.28 24.94 4.98
CA GLY A 132 -12.50 25.92 4.23
C GLY A 132 -11.64 25.34 3.11
N GLY A 133 -11.77 24.05 2.85
CA GLY A 133 -11.03 23.34 1.79
C GLY A 133 -9.54 23.21 2.08
N VAL A 134 -8.74 23.10 1.03
CA VAL A 134 -7.28 23.00 1.08
C VAL A 134 -6.66 24.35 0.80
N ASN A 135 -6.10 24.99 1.81
CA ASN A 135 -5.52 26.34 1.71
C ASN A 135 -6.51 27.37 1.11
N GLY A 136 -7.82 27.21 1.36
CA GLY A 136 -8.88 28.10 0.83
C GLY A 136 -9.45 27.68 -0.52
N ARG A 137 -8.97 26.59 -1.14
CA ARG A 137 -9.53 26.02 -2.37
C ARG A 137 -10.48 24.87 -2.04
N MET A 138 -11.62 24.82 -2.70
CA MET A 138 -12.58 23.73 -2.57
C MET A 138 -12.16 22.55 -3.43
N ILE A 139 -12.33 21.32 -2.95
CA ILE A 139 -12.13 20.11 -3.72
C ILE A 139 -13.35 19.89 -4.62
N GLU A 140 -13.12 19.76 -5.93
CA GLU A 140 -14.14 19.41 -6.94
C GLU A 140 -13.91 17.97 -7.42
N PRO A 141 -14.73 16.97 -7.01
CA PRO A 141 -14.52 15.57 -7.36
C PRO A 141 -15.08 15.22 -8.75
N ILE A 142 -14.34 14.38 -9.48
CA ILE A 142 -14.76 13.72 -10.72
C ILE A 142 -14.77 12.22 -10.46
N TYR A 143 -15.95 11.60 -10.44
CA TYR A 143 -16.12 10.19 -10.09
C TYR A 143 -16.08 9.27 -11.30
N ARG A 144 -15.36 8.14 -11.22
CA ARG A 144 -15.33 7.10 -12.25
C ARG A 144 -15.37 5.72 -11.64
N PHE A 145 -16.32 4.91 -12.09
CA PHE A 145 -16.35 3.48 -11.81
C PHE A 145 -15.50 2.74 -12.83
N TYR A 146 -14.88 1.66 -12.39
CA TYR A 146 -14.13 0.74 -13.25
C TYR A 146 -14.30 -0.72 -12.81
N SER A 147 -14.19 -1.63 -13.77
CA SER A 147 -14.11 -3.07 -13.50
C SER A 147 -12.69 -3.44 -13.08
N PRO A 148 -12.48 -4.13 -11.94
CA PRO A 148 -11.15 -4.60 -11.56
C PRO A 148 -10.69 -5.85 -12.31
N LEU A 149 -11.47 -6.36 -13.29
CA LEU A 149 -11.22 -7.64 -13.98
C LEU A 149 -10.18 -7.55 -15.10
N GLY A 150 -9.66 -6.36 -15.37
CA GLY A 150 -8.65 -6.11 -16.39
C GLY A 150 -8.37 -4.63 -16.57
N THR A 151 -7.42 -4.28 -17.43
CA THR A 151 -6.95 -2.90 -17.58
C THR A 151 -7.84 -2.02 -18.46
N THR A 152 -8.66 -2.59 -19.34
CA THR A 152 -9.36 -1.82 -20.40
C THR A 152 -10.25 -0.71 -19.86
N GLU A 153 -11.09 -1.00 -18.87
CA GLU A 153 -11.98 0.01 -18.27
C GLU A 153 -11.22 0.98 -17.37
N ALA A 154 -10.20 0.48 -16.66
CA ALA A 154 -9.32 1.31 -15.86
C ALA A 154 -8.50 2.29 -16.72
N GLU A 155 -8.01 1.86 -17.88
CA GLU A 155 -7.35 2.75 -18.85
C GLU A 155 -8.32 3.80 -19.41
N ALA A 156 -9.55 3.41 -19.72
CA ALA A 156 -10.57 4.38 -20.14
C ALA A 156 -10.90 5.41 -19.04
N ALA A 157 -11.05 4.95 -17.80
CA ALA A 157 -11.24 5.83 -16.64
C ALA A 157 -10.02 6.76 -16.42
N CYS A 158 -8.80 6.24 -16.58
CA CYS A 158 -7.58 7.04 -16.52
C CYS A 158 -7.63 8.19 -17.54
N LEU A 159 -7.87 7.88 -18.83
CA LEU A 159 -7.89 8.90 -19.88
C LEU A 159 -8.97 9.95 -19.64
N GLU A 160 -10.15 9.52 -19.19
CA GLU A 160 -11.23 10.45 -18.89
C GLU A 160 -10.89 11.37 -17.71
N LEU A 161 -10.21 10.87 -16.67
CA LEU A 161 -9.79 11.67 -15.53
C LEU A 161 -8.63 12.62 -15.92
N THR A 162 -7.61 12.11 -16.60
CA THR A 162 -6.36 12.86 -16.81
C THR A 162 -6.36 13.72 -18.06
N GLU A 163 -6.96 13.26 -19.18
CA GLU A 163 -6.94 13.97 -20.45
C GLU A 163 -8.23 14.81 -20.67
N ASP A 164 -9.41 14.24 -20.34
CA ASP A 164 -10.69 14.95 -20.61
C ASP A 164 -11.07 15.92 -19.48
N ASN A 165 -10.77 15.58 -18.22
CA ASN A 165 -11.09 16.40 -17.05
C ASN A 165 -9.87 17.10 -16.43
N GLU A 166 -8.66 16.80 -16.88
CA GLU A 166 -7.42 17.46 -16.47
C GLU A 166 -7.29 17.60 -14.93
N VAL A 167 -7.57 16.53 -14.18
CA VAL A 167 -7.54 16.54 -12.71
C VAL A 167 -6.10 16.73 -12.19
N PHE A 168 -5.96 17.39 -11.03
CA PHE A 168 -4.65 17.54 -10.36
C PHE A 168 -4.15 16.22 -9.78
N ALA A 169 -5.04 15.46 -9.16
CA ALA A 169 -4.73 14.19 -8.52
C ALA A 169 -5.84 13.16 -8.75
N VAL A 170 -5.48 11.88 -8.75
CA VAL A 170 -6.43 10.76 -8.65
C VAL A 170 -6.28 10.11 -7.28
N LEU A 171 -7.40 9.88 -6.60
CA LEU A 171 -7.46 9.17 -5.32
C LEU A 171 -7.97 7.75 -5.49
N ALA A 172 -7.49 6.85 -4.65
CA ALA A 172 -7.69 5.40 -4.61
C ALA A 172 -6.90 4.61 -5.67
N GLY A 173 -6.88 5.03 -6.94
CA GLY A 173 -6.22 4.29 -8.03
C GLY A 173 -6.96 3.01 -8.42
N PHE A 174 -6.29 2.14 -9.17
CA PHE A 174 -6.84 0.87 -9.65
C PHE A 174 -6.24 -0.31 -8.89
N VAL A 175 -7.05 -1.36 -8.66
CA VAL A 175 -6.64 -2.53 -7.86
C VAL A 175 -6.87 -3.84 -8.62
N GLY A 176 -6.25 -4.93 -8.14
CA GLY A 176 -6.35 -6.28 -8.72
C GLY A 176 -5.81 -6.34 -10.15
N PRO A 177 -6.44 -7.08 -11.07
CA PRO A 177 -6.04 -7.16 -12.48
C PRO A 177 -6.00 -5.82 -13.23
N ALA A 178 -6.60 -4.75 -12.68
CA ALA A 178 -6.56 -3.40 -13.24
C ALA A 178 -5.33 -2.57 -12.77
N GLU A 179 -4.57 -3.02 -11.79
CA GLU A 179 -3.39 -2.31 -11.23
C GLU A 179 -2.41 -1.76 -12.28
N PRO A 180 -2.10 -2.47 -13.38
CA PRO A 180 -1.17 -1.93 -14.38
C PRO A 180 -1.61 -0.60 -14.97
N ALA A 181 -2.92 -0.28 -14.97
CA ALA A 181 -3.43 0.99 -15.46
C ALA A 181 -3.08 2.21 -14.56
N ASN A 182 -2.54 2.00 -13.36
CA ASN A 182 -2.04 3.10 -12.53
C ASN A 182 -0.90 3.88 -13.20
N THR A 183 -0.08 3.23 -14.04
CA THR A 183 0.95 3.91 -14.84
C THR A 183 0.37 4.84 -15.92
N CYS A 184 -0.87 4.61 -16.36
CA CYS A 184 -1.56 5.56 -17.21
C CYS A 184 -1.77 6.90 -16.48
N ILE A 185 -2.11 6.89 -15.17
CA ILE A 185 -2.32 8.10 -14.37
C ILE A 185 -1.00 8.86 -14.20
N THR A 186 0.02 8.19 -13.65
CA THR A 186 1.26 8.83 -13.21
C THR A 186 2.29 9.02 -14.31
N GLY A 187 2.28 8.17 -15.33
CA GLY A 187 3.19 8.24 -16.48
C GLY A 187 2.57 9.03 -17.63
N ARG A 188 1.58 8.44 -18.32
CA ARG A 188 0.97 9.07 -19.49
C ARG A 188 0.14 10.32 -19.15
N GLY A 189 -0.66 10.25 -18.09
CA GLY A 189 -1.51 11.36 -17.65
C GLY A 189 -0.76 12.43 -16.87
N GLU A 190 0.49 12.18 -16.51
CA GLU A 190 1.33 13.09 -15.71
C GLU A 190 0.55 13.69 -14.52
N THR A 191 -0.24 12.85 -13.83
CA THR A 191 -1.18 13.25 -12.78
C THR A 191 -0.79 12.60 -11.46
N VAL A 192 -0.90 13.34 -10.35
CA VAL A 192 -0.62 12.81 -9.00
C VAL A 192 -1.54 11.63 -8.70
N LEU A 193 -1.00 10.56 -8.10
CA LEU A 193 -1.78 9.43 -7.61
C LEU A 193 -1.56 9.25 -6.10
N VAL A 194 -2.67 9.24 -5.34
CA VAL A 194 -2.68 8.87 -3.92
C VAL A 194 -3.50 7.59 -3.77
N GLY A 195 -2.82 6.48 -3.60
CA GLY A 195 -3.39 5.14 -3.60
C GLY A 195 -2.81 4.26 -4.72
N GLY A 196 -3.58 3.28 -5.16
CA GLY A 196 -3.09 2.24 -6.07
C GLY A 196 -2.05 1.34 -5.40
N ARG A 197 -1.46 0.43 -6.18
CA ARG A 197 -0.36 -0.42 -5.71
C ARG A 197 0.89 -0.17 -6.53
N GLN A 198 1.95 0.18 -5.85
CA GLN A 198 3.26 0.43 -6.44
C GLN A 198 4.03 -0.88 -6.67
N SER A 199 4.89 -0.85 -7.68
CA SER A 199 6.04 -1.75 -7.83
C SER A 199 7.22 -0.96 -8.40
N PRO A 200 8.47 -1.40 -8.24
CA PRO A 200 9.62 -0.74 -8.82
C PRO A 200 9.50 -0.52 -10.34
N GLU A 201 8.94 -1.49 -11.06
CA GLU A 201 8.69 -1.37 -12.50
C GLU A 201 7.72 -0.22 -12.83
N ARG A 202 6.58 -0.18 -12.15
CA ARG A 202 5.56 0.88 -12.34
C ARG A 202 6.06 2.25 -11.92
N LEU A 203 6.84 2.33 -10.84
CA LEU A 203 7.46 3.58 -10.39
C LEU A 203 8.47 4.12 -11.40
N ALA A 204 9.22 3.23 -12.08
CA ALA A 204 10.15 3.63 -13.14
C ALA A 204 9.45 4.25 -14.37
N GLU A 205 8.18 3.91 -14.61
CA GLU A 205 7.34 4.48 -15.68
C GLU A 205 6.63 5.78 -15.26
N SER A 206 6.61 6.09 -13.96
CA SER A 206 5.89 7.23 -13.40
C SER A 206 6.71 8.51 -13.50
N THR A 207 6.08 9.61 -13.96
CA THR A 207 6.68 10.95 -14.05
C THR A 207 6.08 11.92 -13.03
N ALA A 208 4.83 11.70 -12.63
CA ALA A 208 4.16 12.44 -11.57
C ALA A 208 4.33 11.79 -10.18
N PRO A 209 4.11 12.52 -9.08
CA PRO A 209 4.13 11.96 -7.74
C PRO A 209 3.12 10.82 -7.58
N TRP A 210 3.57 9.72 -7.00
CA TRP A 210 2.72 8.59 -6.65
C TRP A 210 3.00 8.15 -5.23
N PHE A 211 1.99 8.23 -4.35
CA PHE A 211 2.08 7.80 -2.96
C PHE A 211 1.04 6.72 -2.67
N GLU A 212 1.51 5.54 -2.26
CA GLU A 212 0.64 4.47 -1.79
C GLU A 212 0.31 4.69 -0.30
N THR A 213 -0.95 4.53 0.11
CA THR A 213 -1.33 4.64 1.53
C THR A 213 -1.18 3.33 2.30
N ALA A 214 -0.97 2.21 1.60
CA ALA A 214 -0.68 0.91 2.20
C ALA A 214 0.83 0.67 2.21
N THR A 215 1.29 -0.34 2.95
CA THR A 215 2.66 -0.83 2.87
C THR A 215 2.86 -1.57 1.56
N THR A 216 3.92 -1.27 0.81
CA THR A 216 4.27 -2.00 -0.41
C THR A 216 4.57 -3.47 -0.11
N ARG A 217 4.40 -4.35 -1.10
CA ARG A 217 4.66 -5.80 -0.91
C ARG A 217 6.11 -6.07 -0.53
N THR A 218 7.04 -5.37 -1.14
CA THR A 218 8.48 -5.49 -0.85
C THR A 218 8.80 -5.13 0.59
N ARG A 219 8.31 -3.98 1.07
CA ARG A 219 8.51 -3.55 2.45
C ARG A 219 7.73 -4.42 3.44
N ARG A 220 6.58 -4.94 3.05
CA ARG A 220 5.78 -5.86 3.87
C ARG A 220 6.56 -7.14 4.23
N LEU A 221 7.35 -7.66 3.29
CA LEU A 221 8.22 -8.80 3.52
C LEU A 221 9.33 -8.50 4.54
N GLU A 222 9.99 -7.36 4.41
CA GLU A 222 11.03 -6.91 5.35
C GLU A 222 10.47 -6.75 6.77
N LEU A 223 9.32 -6.11 6.90
CA LEU A 223 8.63 -5.93 8.17
C LEU A 223 8.19 -7.26 8.77
N PHE A 224 7.63 -8.16 7.95
CA PHE A 224 7.24 -9.49 8.39
C PHE A 224 8.42 -10.26 8.99
N MET A 225 9.54 -10.32 8.27
CA MET A 225 10.74 -11.02 8.74
C MET A 225 11.31 -10.38 10.01
N SER A 226 11.30 -9.03 10.10
CA SER A 226 11.74 -8.31 11.29
C SER A 226 10.87 -8.62 12.51
N LEU A 227 9.56 -8.64 12.35
CA LEU A 227 8.61 -8.96 13.43
C LEU A 227 8.73 -10.42 13.86
N VAL A 228 8.84 -11.36 12.91
CA VAL A 228 9.05 -12.78 13.20
C VAL A 228 10.36 -13.01 13.97
N GLN A 229 11.42 -12.25 13.64
CA GLN A 229 12.69 -12.28 14.36
C GLN A 229 12.54 -11.72 15.79
N GLN A 230 11.85 -10.60 15.97
CA GLN A 230 11.61 -9.97 17.28
C GLN A 230 10.84 -10.91 18.22
N GLU A 231 9.86 -11.64 17.69
CA GLU A 231 9.09 -12.65 18.46
C GLU A 231 9.85 -13.97 18.67
N GLY A 232 11.08 -14.08 18.15
CA GLY A 232 11.92 -15.29 18.31
C GLY A 232 11.42 -16.50 17.54
N LEU A 233 10.57 -16.32 16.54
CA LEU A 233 9.94 -17.41 15.78
C LEU A 233 10.86 -17.99 14.69
N LEU A 234 12.01 -17.36 14.38
CA LEU A 234 12.96 -17.83 13.36
C LEU A 234 13.88 -18.94 13.90
N GLU A 235 14.04 -19.07 15.23
CA GLU A 235 15.03 -19.96 15.79
C GLU A 235 14.75 -21.42 15.44
N GLY A 236 15.68 -22.04 14.70
CA GLY A 236 15.63 -23.47 14.35
C GLY A 236 14.66 -23.81 13.22
N ARG A 237 14.13 -22.83 12.49
CA ARG A 237 13.21 -23.04 11.36
C ARG A 237 13.94 -23.49 10.10
N GLU A 238 13.35 -24.48 9.44
CA GLU A 238 13.74 -24.97 8.12
C GLU A 238 12.68 -24.53 7.11
N ILE A 239 12.99 -23.47 6.35
CA ILE A 239 11.99 -22.77 5.51
C ILE A 239 11.99 -23.32 4.08
N ALA A 240 10.79 -23.67 3.58
CA ALA A 240 10.49 -23.79 2.15
C ALA A 240 9.98 -22.44 1.62
N LEU A 241 10.71 -21.80 0.72
CA LEU A 241 10.30 -20.56 0.04
C LEU A 241 9.48 -20.89 -1.20
N ILE A 242 8.21 -20.47 -1.22
CA ILE A 242 7.25 -20.75 -2.29
C ILE A 242 6.73 -19.44 -2.86
N GLY A 243 6.91 -19.23 -4.17
CA GLY A 243 6.38 -18.09 -4.91
C GLY A 243 5.54 -18.50 -6.11
N GLY A 244 4.80 -17.57 -6.68
CA GLY A 244 4.15 -17.67 -7.98
C GLY A 244 4.78 -16.70 -8.96
N ILE A 245 4.65 -16.99 -10.25
CA ILE A 245 5.22 -16.14 -11.31
C ILE A 245 4.67 -14.71 -11.27
N GLN A 246 3.46 -14.50 -10.70
CA GLN A 246 2.87 -13.18 -10.53
C GLN A 246 3.53 -12.34 -9.43
N ALA A 247 4.32 -12.99 -8.55
CA ALA A 247 5.06 -12.40 -7.46
C ALA A 247 6.56 -12.73 -7.58
N GLU A 248 7.09 -12.85 -8.80
CA GLU A 248 8.49 -13.22 -9.06
C GLU A 248 9.47 -12.20 -8.45
N GLU A 249 9.11 -10.91 -8.48
CA GLU A 249 9.93 -9.84 -7.91
C GLU A 249 10.06 -10.01 -6.39
N GLU A 250 8.93 -10.16 -5.69
CA GLU A 250 8.91 -10.37 -4.24
C GLU A 250 9.55 -11.71 -3.86
N PHE A 251 9.42 -12.74 -4.70
CA PHE A 251 10.12 -14.02 -4.48
C PHE A 251 11.64 -13.86 -4.58
N ASN A 252 12.14 -13.13 -5.57
CA ASN A 252 13.57 -12.84 -5.71
C ASN A 252 14.07 -11.98 -4.55
N GLN A 253 13.31 -10.97 -4.13
CA GLN A 253 13.62 -10.19 -2.93
C GLN A 253 13.68 -11.08 -1.68
N ALA A 254 12.75 -12.02 -1.50
CA ALA A 254 12.78 -12.94 -0.38
C ALA A 254 14.07 -13.79 -0.36
N ARG A 255 14.53 -14.25 -1.53
CA ARG A 255 15.79 -15.00 -1.66
C ARG A 255 17.02 -14.19 -1.27
N GLU A 256 17.00 -12.88 -1.53
CA GLU A 256 18.09 -11.97 -1.15
C GLU A 256 18.01 -11.58 0.33
N LEU A 257 16.81 -11.43 0.87
CA LEU A 257 16.56 -10.95 2.23
C LEU A 257 16.75 -12.06 3.30
N LEU A 258 16.28 -13.28 3.06
CA LEU A 258 16.30 -14.36 4.06
C LEU A 258 17.68 -14.63 4.67
N PRO A 259 18.80 -14.62 3.89
CA PRO A 259 20.15 -14.75 4.44
C PRO A 259 20.53 -13.68 5.48
N GLU A 260 19.97 -12.46 5.39
CA GLU A 260 20.22 -11.39 6.37
C GLU A 260 19.62 -11.74 7.74
N PHE A 261 18.58 -12.56 7.76
CA PHE A 261 17.96 -13.12 8.97
C PHE A 261 18.56 -14.47 9.38
N GLY A 262 19.63 -14.92 8.71
CA GLY A 262 20.30 -16.19 8.99
C GLY A 262 19.54 -17.42 8.46
N ILE A 263 18.63 -17.24 7.51
CA ILE A 263 17.81 -18.30 6.91
C ILE A 263 18.32 -18.64 5.51
N GLU A 264 18.64 -19.91 5.30
CA GLU A 264 18.91 -20.50 3.99
C GLU A 264 17.74 -21.42 3.65
N PRO A 265 16.87 -21.09 2.67
CA PRO A 265 15.74 -21.94 2.34
C PRO A 265 16.16 -23.36 1.95
N VAL A 266 15.57 -24.39 2.59
CA VAL A 266 15.85 -25.80 2.25
C VAL A 266 15.17 -26.24 0.96
N VAL A 267 14.13 -25.52 0.53
CA VAL A 267 13.44 -25.66 -0.77
C VAL A 267 13.10 -24.26 -1.29
N GLU A 268 13.34 -24.05 -2.56
CA GLU A 268 12.88 -22.86 -3.28
C GLU A 268 12.07 -23.28 -4.51
N VAL A 269 10.89 -22.72 -4.68
CA VAL A 269 10.02 -22.99 -5.83
C VAL A 269 9.31 -21.71 -6.27
N LEU A 270 9.53 -21.31 -7.51
CA LEU A 270 8.71 -20.35 -8.20
C LEU A 270 7.74 -21.12 -9.12
N MET A 271 6.45 -21.07 -8.79
CA MET A 271 5.42 -21.79 -9.54
C MET A 271 5.03 -21.00 -10.80
N GLU A 272 4.95 -21.69 -11.94
CA GLU A 272 4.44 -21.11 -13.19
C GLU A 272 2.90 -21.08 -13.24
N ALA A 273 2.23 -21.80 -12.33
CA ALA A 273 0.78 -21.80 -12.25
C ALA A 273 0.25 -20.43 -11.79
N ALA A 274 -0.78 -19.94 -12.48
CA ALA A 274 -1.48 -18.74 -12.04
C ALA A 274 -2.26 -19.01 -10.75
N ASP A 275 -2.30 -18.05 -9.83
CA ASP A 275 -2.95 -18.18 -8.52
C ASP A 275 -4.42 -18.61 -8.60
N GLY A 276 -5.13 -18.16 -9.62
CA GLY A 276 -6.54 -18.56 -9.89
C GLY A 276 -6.73 -19.90 -10.61
N ASP A 277 -5.65 -20.51 -11.13
CA ASP A 277 -5.70 -21.84 -11.79
C ASP A 277 -5.54 -22.96 -10.77
N ILE A 278 -6.63 -23.20 -10.05
CA ILE A 278 -6.70 -24.20 -8.98
C ILE A 278 -6.18 -25.58 -9.41
N PRO A 279 -6.57 -26.15 -10.57
CA PRO A 279 -6.04 -27.43 -11.01
C PRO A 279 -4.53 -27.41 -11.27
N ALA A 280 -3.99 -26.31 -11.80
CA ALA A 280 -2.55 -26.20 -12.05
C ALA A 280 -1.76 -26.10 -10.73
N VAL A 281 -2.25 -25.31 -9.77
CA VAL A 281 -1.65 -25.22 -8.43
C VAL A 281 -1.67 -26.58 -7.71
N ASP A 282 -2.78 -27.32 -7.78
CA ASP A 282 -2.88 -28.67 -7.21
C ASP A 282 -1.85 -29.63 -7.84
N ALA A 283 -1.70 -29.61 -9.15
CA ALA A 283 -0.74 -30.46 -9.86
C ALA A 283 0.72 -30.13 -9.47
N VAL A 284 1.03 -28.85 -9.25
CA VAL A 284 2.35 -28.44 -8.74
C VAL A 284 2.57 -29.00 -7.33
N TRP A 285 1.59 -28.89 -6.43
CA TRP A 285 1.72 -29.39 -5.06
C TRP A 285 1.78 -30.91 -4.99
N GLU A 286 1.08 -31.65 -5.87
CA GLU A 286 1.21 -33.10 -5.96
C GLU A 286 2.68 -33.52 -6.25
N ALA A 287 3.37 -32.75 -7.12
CA ALA A 287 4.78 -33.01 -7.45
C ALA A 287 5.76 -32.45 -6.40
N LEU A 288 5.41 -31.38 -5.70
CA LEU A 288 6.28 -30.66 -4.78
C LEU A 288 6.27 -31.25 -3.36
N SER A 289 5.14 -31.85 -2.95
CA SER A 289 4.93 -32.30 -1.56
C SER A 289 6.01 -33.26 -1.06
N GLU A 290 6.42 -34.26 -1.87
CA GLU A 290 7.50 -35.19 -1.52
C GLU A 290 8.84 -34.45 -1.35
N ARG A 291 9.11 -33.44 -2.18
CA ARG A 291 10.35 -32.66 -2.09
C ARG A 291 10.39 -31.81 -0.81
N VAL A 292 9.26 -31.20 -0.43
CA VAL A 292 9.12 -30.45 0.83
C VAL A 292 9.29 -31.38 2.03
N ASP A 293 8.59 -32.52 2.04
CA ASP A 293 8.65 -33.49 3.16
C ASP A 293 10.08 -34.03 3.39
N VAL A 294 10.77 -34.46 2.31
CA VAL A 294 12.14 -35.00 2.46
C VAL A 294 13.20 -33.94 2.72
N SER A 295 12.93 -32.66 2.48
CA SER A 295 13.88 -31.58 2.79
C SER A 295 13.97 -31.29 4.29
N GLY A 296 12.97 -31.73 5.06
CA GLY A 296 12.85 -31.42 6.49
C GLY A 296 12.31 -30.02 6.75
N ALA A 297 11.71 -29.36 5.75
CA ALA A 297 11.05 -28.07 5.96
C ALA A 297 9.92 -28.22 6.99
N ASP A 298 9.91 -27.34 7.98
CA ASP A 298 8.85 -27.24 8.99
C ASP A 298 7.94 -26.03 8.78
N THR A 299 8.34 -25.12 7.89
CA THR A 299 7.64 -23.88 7.60
C THR A 299 7.65 -23.59 6.09
N ALA A 300 6.50 -23.27 5.51
CA ALA A 300 6.39 -22.73 4.16
C ALA A 300 6.18 -21.22 4.21
N LEU A 301 7.15 -20.43 3.72
CA LEU A 301 6.98 -19.00 3.47
C LEU A 301 6.41 -18.80 2.06
N ILE A 302 5.17 -18.32 1.99
CA ILE A 302 4.40 -18.16 0.75
C ILE A 302 4.38 -16.69 0.32
N ILE A 303 4.98 -16.41 -0.84
CA ILE A 303 5.15 -15.06 -1.42
C ILE A 303 4.16 -14.81 -2.57
N THR A 304 3.08 -15.54 -2.62
CA THR A 304 2.02 -15.40 -3.64
C THR A 304 0.67 -15.59 -2.96
N SER A 305 -0.43 -15.72 -3.72
CA SER A 305 -1.73 -15.99 -3.12
C SER A 305 -1.70 -17.23 -2.25
N VAL A 306 -2.12 -17.09 -0.99
CA VAL A 306 -1.98 -18.15 0.00
C VAL A 306 -3.05 -19.24 -0.13
N SER A 307 -4.26 -18.92 -0.63
CA SER A 307 -5.40 -19.84 -0.63
C SER A 307 -5.13 -21.18 -1.36
N GLY A 308 -4.64 -21.12 -2.60
CA GLY A 308 -4.31 -22.33 -3.38
C GLY A 308 -3.18 -23.14 -2.74
N ASN A 309 -2.23 -22.45 -2.11
CA ASN A 309 -1.09 -23.07 -1.45
C ASN A 309 -1.49 -23.76 -0.13
N ILE A 310 -2.32 -23.15 0.70
CA ILE A 310 -2.90 -23.80 1.90
C ILE A 310 -3.56 -25.12 1.49
N ARG A 311 -4.41 -25.06 0.48
CA ARG A 311 -5.09 -26.26 -0.01
C ARG A 311 -4.10 -27.32 -0.50
N GLY A 312 -3.10 -26.92 -1.29
CA GLY A 312 -2.09 -27.83 -1.82
C GLY A 312 -1.29 -28.52 -0.70
N ILE A 313 -0.84 -27.77 0.30
CA ILE A 313 -0.12 -28.28 1.47
C ILE A 313 -1.00 -29.30 2.22
N ARG A 314 -2.22 -28.93 2.58
CA ARG A 314 -3.10 -29.77 3.41
C ARG A 314 -3.63 -31.01 2.67
N ASN A 315 -3.99 -30.87 1.38
CA ASN A 315 -4.44 -32.01 0.56
C ASN A 315 -3.35 -33.08 0.37
N ASN A 316 -2.09 -32.68 0.37
CA ASN A 316 -0.96 -33.61 0.26
C ASN A 316 -0.45 -34.10 1.64
N GLY A 317 -1.13 -33.74 2.72
CA GLY A 317 -0.87 -34.26 4.06
C GLY A 317 0.40 -33.71 4.70
N LEU A 318 0.91 -32.54 4.24
CA LEU A 318 2.04 -31.88 4.86
C LEU A 318 1.57 -31.16 6.15
N ASP A 319 2.22 -31.50 7.26
CA ASP A 319 1.98 -30.90 8.57
C ASP A 319 3.14 -29.93 8.87
N ILE A 320 3.11 -28.80 8.19
CA ILE A 320 4.08 -27.71 8.31
C ILE A 320 3.38 -26.40 8.61
N ASP A 321 4.06 -25.49 9.27
CA ASP A 321 3.59 -24.13 9.51
C ASP A 321 3.52 -23.36 8.18
N ILE A 322 2.58 -22.43 8.06
CA ILE A 322 2.44 -21.59 6.88
C ILE A 322 2.60 -20.14 7.30
N TRP A 323 3.52 -19.45 6.65
CA TRP A 323 3.76 -18.02 6.78
C TRP A 323 3.48 -17.33 5.45
N THR A 324 2.88 -16.14 5.49
CA THR A 324 2.58 -15.39 4.28
C THR A 324 2.61 -13.89 4.52
N ILE A 325 2.90 -13.13 3.47
CA ILE A 325 2.75 -11.67 3.44
C ILE A 325 1.43 -11.24 2.79
N ASP A 326 0.62 -12.19 2.30
CA ASP A 326 -0.66 -11.94 1.61
C ASP A 326 -1.83 -12.10 2.59
N ASN A 327 -2.00 -11.10 3.47
CA ASN A 327 -3.11 -11.06 4.41
C ASN A 327 -4.47 -10.82 3.71
N ASP A 328 -4.48 -10.20 2.54
CA ASP A 328 -5.72 -9.95 1.79
C ASP A 328 -6.35 -11.28 1.33
N SER A 329 -5.55 -12.18 0.76
CA SER A 329 -5.99 -13.52 0.34
C SER A 329 -6.36 -14.41 1.52
N LEU A 330 -5.68 -14.23 2.67
CA LEU A 330 -5.98 -14.95 3.90
C LEU A 330 -7.31 -14.51 4.52
N ASN A 331 -7.62 -13.21 4.52
CA ASN A 331 -8.91 -12.67 4.97
C ASN A 331 -10.09 -13.05 4.04
N ASN A 332 -9.78 -13.39 2.78
CA ASN A 332 -10.77 -13.70 1.75
C ASN A 332 -10.56 -15.11 1.19
N LEU A 333 -10.42 -16.11 2.07
CA LEU A 333 -10.24 -17.50 1.66
C LEU A 333 -11.35 -17.94 0.71
N GLY A 334 -10.96 -18.46 -0.46
CA GLY A 334 -11.88 -18.99 -1.44
C GLY A 334 -12.70 -20.18 -0.92
N GLU A 335 -13.87 -20.45 -1.50
CA GLU A 335 -14.72 -21.59 -1.11
C GLU A 335 -14.02 -22.96 -1.20
N SER A 336 -12.94 -23.04 -1.98
CA SER A 336 -12.14 -24.26 -2.12
C SER A 336 -11.18 -24.54 -0.95
N VAL A 337 -11.10 -23.65 0.03
CA VAL A 337 -10.25 -23.78 1.22
C VAL A 337 -11.14 -23.88 2.46
N GLU A 338 -11.04 -25.00 3.16
CA GLU A 338 -11.71 -25.13 4.46
C GLU A 338 -10.99 -24.22 5.47
N PRO A 339 -11.69 -23.35 6.20
CA PRO A 339 -11.06 -22.40 7.14
C PRO A 339 -10.08 -23.08 8.13
N VAL A 340 -10.41 -24.26 8.64
CA VAL A 340 -9.54 -25.02 9.54
C VAL A 340 -8.18 -25.39 8.94
N TRP A 341 -8.03 -25.38 7.62
CA TRP A 341 -6.74 -25.63 6.97
C TRP A 341 -5.78 -24.43 7.08
N ALA A 342 -6.35 -23.25 7.24
CA ALA A 342 -5.62 -22.01 7.43
C ALA A 342 -5.34 -21.71 8.91
N ASP A 343 -5.90 -22.50 9.84
CA ASP A 343 -5.74 -22.27 11.26
C ASP A 343 -4.25 -22.25 11.63
N GLY A 344 -3.82 -21.21 12.36
CA GLY A 344 -2.43 -21.01 12.72
C GLY A 344 -1.53 -20.40 11.63
N VAL A 345 -2.05 -20.03 10.45
CA VAL A 345 -1.26 -19.33 9.43
C VAL A 345 -0.83 -17.96 9.96
N LEU A 346 0.49 -17.74 9.98
CA LEU A 346 1.09 -16.48 10.42
C LEU A 346 1.21 -15.51 9.25
N THR A 347 0.85 -14.26 9.51
CA THR A 347 0.95 -13.19 8.49
C THR A 347 1.35 -11.86 9.13
N ILE A 348 1.61 -10.85 8.29
CA ILE A 348 1.70 -9.46 8.73
C ILE A 348 0.33 -8.81 8.61
N SER A 349 -0.05 -8.02 9.59
CA SER A 349 -1.29 -7.25 9.61
C SER A 349 -1.05 -5.85 10.18
N GLY A 350 -2.09 -5.04 10.21
CA GLY A 350 -2.18 -3.81 10.98
C GLY A 350 -3.32 -3.93 11.99
N LEU A 351 -4.14 -2.89 12.09
CA LEU A 351 -5.41 -2.95 12.80
C LEU A 351 -6.39 -3.82 12.00
N GLY A 352 -6.99 -4.83 12.64
CA GLY A 352 -8.10 -5.58 12.05
C GLY A 352 -9.35 -4.70 11.93
N ASP A 353 -10.28 -5.04 11.02
CA ASP A 353 -11.45 -4.20 10.76
C ASP A 353 -12.24 -3.79 12.02
N PRO A 354 -12.54 -4.68 12.99
CA PRO A 354 -13.24 -4.30 14.21
C PRO A 354 -12.45 -3.32 15.09
N GLU A 355 -11.13 -3.54 15.22
CA GLU A 355 -10.24 -2.68 15.98
C GLU A 355 -10.03 -1.33 15.28
N ALA A 356 -9.84 -1.36 13.95
CA ALA A 356 -9.69 -0.18 13.11
C ALA A 356 -10.93 0.74 13.21
N TRP A 357 -12.13 0.16 13.13
CA TRP A 357 -13.39 0.89 13.20
C TRP A 357 -13.57 1.67 14.51
N GLU A 358 -13.11 1.11 15.62
CA GLU A 358 -13.15 1.75 16.93
C GLU A 358 -11.93 2.62 17.23
N HIS A 359 -10.93 2.63 16.33
CA HIS A 359 -9.70 3.39 16.54
C HIS A 359 -9.94 4.90 16.45
N PRO A 360 -9.29 5.72 17.32
CA PRO A 360 -9.45 7.18 17.31
C PRO A 360 -9.18 7.85 15.96
N THR A 361 -8.30 7.31 15.13
CA THR A 361 -8.00 7.85 13.80
C THR A 361 -9.15 7.69 12.80
N VAL A 362 -10.10 6.79 13.05
CA VAL A 362 -11.27 6.57 12.19
C VAL A 362 -12.48 7.38 12.67
N ALA A 363 -12.55 7.66 13.97
CA ALA A 363 -13.71 8.31 14.59
C ALA A 363 -14.15 9.61 13.89
N PRO A 364 -13.27 10.55 13.47
CA PRO A 364 -13.69 11.78 12.79
C PRO A 364 -14.46 11.53 11.50
N CYS A 365 -14.01 10.57 10.69
CA CYS A 365 -14.65 10.26 9.42
C CYS A 365 -15.96 9.49 9.61
N ARG A 366 -15.99 8.56 10.55
CA ARG A 366 -17.19 7.83 10.93
C ARG A 366 -18.27 8.79 11.41
N GLU A 367 -17.97 9.64 12.39
CA GLU A 367 -18.90 10.62 12.94
C GLU A 367 -19.39 11.63 11.89
N THR A 368 -18.51 12.05 10.98
CA THR A 368 -18.85 12.92 9.85
C THR A 368 -19.89 12.25 8.96
N PHE A 369 -19.63 11.00 8.55
CA PHE A 369 -20.53 10.27 7.67
C PHE A 369 -21.88 9.97 8.36
N GLU A 370 -21.88 9.45 9.57
CA GLU A 370 -23.09 9.13 10.34
C GLU A 370 -23.94 10.37 10.62
N THR A 371 -23.31 11.50 10.94
CA THR A 371 -24.02 12.77 11.18
C THR A 371 -24.69 13.31 9.92
N ALA A 372 -24.01 13.22 8.78
CA ALA A 372 -24.54 13.70 7.51
C ALA A 372 -25.61 12.76 6.92
N ASN A 373 -25.55 11.46 7.22
CA ASN A 373 -26.37 10.41 6.63
C ASN A 373 -27.08 9.57 7.70
N PRO A 374 -27.93 10.15 8.57
CA PRO A 374 -28.53 9.44 9.71
C PRO A 374 -29.51 8.32 9.32
N ASP A 375 -29.92 8.26 8.06
CA ASP A 375 -30.81 7.23 7.53
C ASP A 375 -30.05 6.00 6.97
N VAL A 376 -28.72 6.05 6.90
CA VAL A 376 -27.88 4.93 6.47
C VAL A 376 -27.62 4.03 7.68
N ASP A 377 -28.00 2.77 7.57
CA ASP A 377 -27.72 1.76 8.61
C ASP A 377 -26.33 1.15 8.36
N ILE A 378 -25.36 1.52 9.19
CA ILE A 378 -23.99 1.02 9.11
C ILE A 378 -23.84 -0.12 10.11
N VAL A 379 -23.68 -1.33 9.59
CA VAL A 379 -23.33 -2.48 10.43
C VAL A 379 -21.84 -2.40 10.76
N ALA A 380 -21.50 -2.40 12.06
CA ALA A 380 -20.11 -2.39 12.50
C ALA A 380 -19.39 -3.70 12.05
N PRO A 381 -18.08 -3.67 11.79
CA PRO A 381 -17.36 -4.88 11.35
C PRO A 381 -17.51 -6.10 12.27
N ALA A 382 -17.59 -5.86 13.58
CA ALA A 382 -17.75 -6.92 14.58
C ALA A 382 -19.12 -7.63 14.52
N ASP A 383 -20.14 -6.95 13.98
CA ASP A 383 -21.53 -7.43 13.90
C ASP A 383 -21.91 -7.82 12.45
N ALA A 384 -21.04 -7.57 11.48
CA ALA A 384 -21.31 -7.81 10.06
C ALA A 384 -21.44 -9.30 9.75
N VAL A 385 -22.42 -9.65 8.92
CA VAL A 385 -22.64 -11.00 8.43
C VAL A 385 -22.54 -11.04 6.91
N GLU A 386 -22.44 -12.25 6.35
CA GLU A 386 -22.37 -12.44 4.90
C GLU A 386 -23.60 -11.81 4.20
N GLY A 387 -23.31 -10.95 3.23
CA GLY A 387 -24.33 -10.20 2.46
C GLY A 387 -24.59 -8.78 2.94
N ASP A 388 -24.08 -8.38 4.10
CA ASP A 388 -24.16 -6.99 4.54
C ASP A 388 -23.24 -6.11 3.69
N GLU A 389 -23.72 -4.90 3.34
CA GLU A 389 -22.87 -3.91 2.68
C GLU A 389 -21.79 -3.41 3.64
N ARG A 390 -20.53 -3.44 3.20
CA ARG A 390 -19.35 -3.05 4.01
C ARG A 390 -19.12 -1.54 3.99
N TRP A 391 -20.05 -0.76 4.48
CA TRP A 391 -19.92 0.70 4.59
C TRP A 391 -18.66 1.12 5.35
N TYR A 392 -18.34 0.40 6.42
CA TYR A 392 -17.16 0.64 7.22
C TYR A 392 -15.86 0.59 6.40
N THR A 393 -15.76 -0.35 5.45
CA THR A 393 -14.58 -0.45 4.56
C THR A 393 -14.44 0.78 3.68
N ALA A 394 -15.56 1.26 3.07
CA ALA A 394 -15.56 2.47 2.27
C ALA A 394 -15.18 3.69 3.11
N ILE A 395 -15.77 3.86 4.29
CA ILE A 395 -15.52 5.01 5.16
C ILE A 395 -14.05 5.05 5.57
N MET A 396 -13.47 3.94 6.05
CA MET A 396 -12.07 3.88 6.46
C MET A 396 -11.10 4.10 5.29
N ALA A 397 -11.33 3.44 4.16
CA ALA A 397 -10.43 3.53 3.01
C ALA A 397 -10.47 4.93 2.37
N TYR A 398 -11.65 5.49 2.17
CA TYR A 398 -11.80 6.79 1.50
C TYR A 398 -11.38 7.95 2.37
N CYS A 399 -11.62 7.86 3.68
CA CYS A 399 -11.04 8.78 4.64
C CYS A 399 -9.52 8.80 4.52
N ARG A 400 -8.87 7.64 4.53
CA ARG A 400 -7.41 7.51 4.43
C ARG A 400 -6.84 8.16 3.18
N TYR A 401 -7.43 7.93 2.01
CA TYR A 401 -6.97 8.54 0.77
C TYR A 401 -7.17 10.07 0.77
N LEU A 402 -8.34 10.53 1.25
CA LEU A 402 -8.65 11.94 1.32
C LEU A 402 -7.74 12.66 2.32
N ASP A 403 -7.56 12.09 3.50
CA ASP A 403 -6.70 12.66 4.55
C ASP A 403 -5.25 12.76 4.08
N ALA A 404 -4.72 11.72 3.44
CA ALA A 404 -3.37 11.76 2.88
C ALA A 404 -3.22 12.89 1.86
N PHE A 405 -4.17 13.00 0.93
CA PHE A 405 -4.17 14.08 -0.06
C PHE A 405 -4.27 15.47 0.60
N VAL A 406 -5.22 15.65 1.52
CA VAL A 406 -5.48 16.94 2.17
C VAL A 406 -4.28 17.38 3.02
N GLN A 407 -3.66 16.47 3.80
CA GLN A 407 -2.48 16.79 4.61
C GLN A 407 -1.32 17.23 3.73
N ILE A 408 -0.99 16.47 2.68
CA ILE A 408 0.11 16.79 1.76
C ILE A 408 -0.17 18.10 1.01
N ALA A 409 -1.37 18.26 0.42
CA ALA A 409 -1.71 19.45 -0.33
C ALA A 409 -1.80 20.71 0.54
N THR A 410 -2.20 20.57 1.82
CA THR A 410 -2.17 21.66 2.79
C THR A 410 -0.74 22.08 3.12
N ALA A 411 0.15 21.12 3.35
CA ALA A 411 1.56 21.36 3.61
C ALA A 411 2.30 21.97 2.39
N ALA A 412 1.87 21.64 1.16
CA ALA A 412 2.41 22.24 -0.07
C ALA A 412 2.13 23.75 -0.18
N GLY A 413 1.14 24.25 0.56
CA GLY A 413 0.83 25.69 0.63
C GLY A 413 0.06 26.21 -0.59
N PRO A 414 0.07 27.53 -0.81
CA PRO A 414 -0.75 28.19 -1.83
C PRO A 414 -0.29 27.92 -3.27
N ASP A 415 0.97 27.58 -3.49
CA ASP A 415 1.52 27.25 -4.82
C ASP A 415 1.55 25.73 -5.01
N LEU A 416 0.37 25.15 -5.22
CA LEU A 416 0.19 23.71 -5.34
C LEU A 416 0.57 23.24 -6.75
N THR A 417 1.72 22.58 -6.86
CA THR A 417 2.28 21.95 -8.06
C THR A 417 2.69 20.51 -7.74
N HIS A 418 3.10 19.72 -8.72
CA HIS A 418 3.65 18.38 -8.48
C HIS A 418 4.90 18.40 -7.61
N ASP A 419 5.76 19.40 -7.81
CA ASP A 419 7.02 19.50 -7.05
C ASP A 419 6.75 19.89 -5.60
N THR A 420 5.91 20.91 -5.37
CA THR A 420 5.55 21.31 -4.00
C THR A 420 4.75 20.25 -3.27
N PHE A 421 3.90 19.48 -3.98
CA PHE A 421 3.19 18.34 -3.41
C PHE A 421 4.16 17.22 -2.98
N ARG A 422 5.15 16.90 -3.83
CA ARG A 422 6.19 15.90 -3.49
C ARG A 422 7.07 16.36 -2.33
N GLU A 423 7.53 17.59 -2.35
CA GLU A 423 8.36 18.16 -1.27
C GLU A 423 7.59 18.20 0.05
N ALA A 424 6.32 18.56 0.01
CA ALA A 424 5.45 18.56 1.18
C ALA A 424 5.25 17.15 1.74
N ALA A 425 5.01 16.15 0.90
CA ALA A 425 4.88 14.76 1.33
C ALA A 425 6.12 14.29 2.09
N PHE A 426 7.31 14.60 1.59
CA PHE A 426 8.58 14.24 2.25
C PHE A 426 8.88 15.09 3.49
N GLY A 427 8.23 16.23 3.64
CA GLY A 427 8.39 17.14 4.76
C GLY A 427 7.36 16.96 5.89
N LEU A 428 6.36 16.09 5.73
CA LEU A 428 5.31 15.88 6.74
C LEU A 428 5.86 15.34 8.06
N GLY A 429 6.94 14.53 8.00
CA GLY A 429 7.39 13.73 9.16
C GLY A 429 6.38 12.62 9.46
N ASP A 430 6.20 12.31 10.75
CA ASP A 430 5.22 11.32 11.18
C ASP A 430 3.81 11.92 11.13
N PHE A 431 2.86 11.17 10.60
CA PHE A 431 1.46 11.58 10.51
C PHE A 431 0.50 10.40 10.68
N GLU A 432 -0.76 10.69 10.99
CA GLU A 432 -1.81 9.69 11.18
C GLU A 432 -2.77 9.67 9.99
N LEU A 433 -3.24 8.48 9.63
CA LEU A 433 -4.30 8.26 8.66
C LEU A 433 -5.38 7.34 9.27
N ALA A 434 -6.58 7.34 8.71
CA ALA A 434 -7.66 6.47 9.15
C ALA A 434 -7.21 4.99 9.16
N ALA A 435 -7.36 4.33 10.31
CA ALA A 435 -6.91 2.97 10.60
C ALA A 435 -5.37 2.75 10.50
N GLN A 436 -4.59 3.80 10.45
CA GLN A 436 -3.12 3.76 10.37
C GLN A 436 -2.54 4.85 11.28
N PRO A 437 -2.26 4.54 12.56
CA PRO A 437 -1.73 5.52 13.50
C PRO A 437 -0.28 5.95 13.22
N PHE A 438 0.48 5.15 12.48
CA PHE A 438 1.88 5.44 12.15
C PHE A 438 2.05 5.50 10.64
N ASN A 439 2.50 6.63 10.13
CA ASN A 439 2.77 6.85 8.72
C ASN A 439 3.93 7.83 8.55
N SER A 440 4.72 7.62 7.51
CA SER A 440 5.76 8.54 7.07
C SER A 440 5.96 8.43 5.55
N LEU A 441 6.51 9.46 4.95
CA LEU A 441 6.90 9.48 3.54
C LEU A 441 8.30 10.08 3.40
N GLY A 442 9.05 9.63 2.40
CA GLY A 442 10.39 10.11 2.15
C GLY A 442 10.84 9.84 0.71
N PRO A 443 11.99 10.37 0.29
CA PRO A 443 12.50 10.19 -1.08
C PRO A 443 12.66 8.73 -1.49
N ASP A 444 13.02 7.86 -0.53
CA ASP A 444 13.24 6.43 -0.74
C ASP A 444 12.07 5.57 -0.21
N LYS A 445 10.98 6.21 0.23
CA LYS A 445 9.81 5.56 0.82
C LYS A 445 8.54 6.27 0.35
N LEU A 446 7.87 5.71 -0.65
CA LEU A 446 6.67 6.27 -1.28
C LEU A 446 5.37 5.60 -0.81
N ASP A 447 5.46 4.65 0.11
CA ASP A 447 4.34 4.02 0.81
C ASP A 447 4.19 4.60 2.22
N ALA A 448 3.01 5.08 2.58
CA ALA A 448 2.84 5.82 3.82
C ALA A 448 2.87 4.92 5.07
N ASN A 449 2.21 3.75 5.03
CA ASN A 449 1.87 2.98 6.22
C ASN A 449 3.06 2.35 6.93
N ASP A 450 3.24 2.73 8.19
CA ASP A 450 4.23 2.19 9.13
C ASP A 450 3.60 1.39 10.27
N THR A 451 2.28 1.21 10.22
CA THR A 451 1.53 0.46 11.24
C THR A 451 1.61 -1.03 10.94
N ALA A 452 2.27 -1.79 11.79
CA ALA A 452 2.47 -3.22 11.58
C ALA A 452 2.42 -4.03 12.88
N ARG A 453 1.99 -5.27 12.78
CA ARG A 453 2.14 -6.35 13.76
C ARG A 453 2.03 -7.69 13.05
N LEU A 454 2.36 -8.77 13.73
CA LEU A 454 2.00 -10.11 13.25
C LEU A 454 0.50 -10.36 13.49
N GLY A 455 -0.06 -11.20 12.65
CA GLY A 455 -1.40 -11.75 12.80
C GLY A 455 -1.39 -13.25 12.62
N ILE A 456 -2.29 -13.93 13.30
CA ILE A 456 -2.48 -15.37 13.17
C ILE A 456 -3.92 -15.65 12.77
N TYR A 457 -4.12 -16.50 11.78
CA TYR A 457 -5.47 -16.86 11.36
C TYR A 457 -6.09 -17.83 12.36
N ASP A 458 -7.28 -17.51 12.83
CA ASP A 458 -8.11 -18.31 13.73
C ASP A 458 -9.40 -18.70 13.01
N SER A 459 -9.57 -19.98 12.75
CA SER A 459 -10.72 -20.54 12.07
C SER A 459 -12.01 -20.53 12.88
N ASP A 460 -11.92 -20.37 14.21
CA ASP A 460 -13.05 -20.37 15.13
C ASP A 460 -13.67 -18.98 15.30
N VAL A 461 -13.05 -17.92 14.77
CA VAL A 461 -13.51 -16.53 14.88
C VAL A 461 -14.21 -16.11 13.59
N GLY A 462 -15.38 -15.45 13.71
CA GLY A 462 -16.17 -15.01 12.56
C GLY A 462 -16.84 -16.17 11.80
N ALA A 463 -17.41 -15.86 10.65
CA ALA A 463 -18.16 -16.84 9.86
C ALA A 463 -17.27 -17.84 9.09
N ARG A 464 -16.06 -17.41 8.72
CA ARG A 464 -15.08 -18.19 7.94
C ARG A 464 -13.66 -18.08 8.46
N GLY A 465 -13.46 -17.77 9.73
CA GLY A 465 -12.18 -17.43 10.32
C GLY A 465 -11.81 -15.96 10.08
N GLN A 466 -10.84 -15.48 10.84
CA GLN A 466 -10.25 -14.15 10.64
C GLN A 466 -8.81 -14.11 11.16
N ILE A 467 -8.08 -13.06 10.80
CA ILE A 467 -6.73 -12.81 11.32
C ILE A 467 -6.87 -12.11 12.66
N GLU A 468 -6.43 -12.80 13.72
CA GLU A 468 -6.36 -12.27 15.06
C GLU A 468 -4.98 -11.63 15.33
N PRO A 469 -4.89 -10.59 16.16
CA PRO A 469 -3.63 -9.98 16.55
C PRO A 469 -2.67 -10.97 17.18
N PHE A 470 -1.40 -10.94 16.75
CA PHE A 470 -0.30 -11.68 17.38
C PHE A 470 0.87 -10.71 17.63
N GLY A 471 1.16 -10.46 18.89
CA GLY A 471 2.12 -9.43 19.28
C GLY A 471 1.54 -8.02 19.35
N ASP A 472 2.39 -7.06 19.67
CA ASP A 472 2.03 -5.65 19.81
C ASP A 472 2.01 -4.94 18.45
N LEU A 473 1.16 -3.91 18.34
CA LEU A 473 1.20 -2.99 17.20
C LEU A 473 2.47 -2.13 17.31
N VAL A 474 3.27 -2.11 16.28
CA VAL A 474 4.53 -1.37 16.25
C VAL A 474 4.48 -0.22 15.25
N ASP A 475 5.23 0.81 15.54
CA ASP A 475 5.65 1.85 14.62
C ASP A 475 6.88 1.33 13.86
N ALA A 476 6.71 1.07 12.57
CA ALA A 476 7.75 0.56 11.68
C ALA A 476 8.33 1.66 10.78
N THR A 477 8.32 2.92 11.25
CA THR A 477 9.01 4.05 10.60
C THR A 477 10.50 3.72 10.46
N PRO A 478 11.08 3.79 9.23
CA PRO A 478 12.48 3.45 8.97
C PRO A 478 13.49 4.31 9.72
#